data_3c018b403e99b0d5f967ffd1e7e106f0
#
_entry.id   3c018b403e99b0d5f967ffd1e7e106f0
#
_cell.length_a   1.000
_cell.length_b   1.000
_cell.length_c   1.000
_cell.angle_alpha   90.00
_cell.angle_beta   90.00
_cell.angle_gamma   90.00
#
_symmetry.space_group_name_H-M   'P 1'
#
loop_
_entity.id
_entity.type
_entity.pdbx_description
1 polymer ?
#
loop_
_entity_poly.entity_id
_entity_poly.type
_entity_poly.pdbx_seq_one_letter_code
_entity_poly.pdbx_strand_id
1 'polypeptide(L)'
;MLTCMAQRLLTPNPENASILDLKGLARVGSGETALRCTAIQMLIVGISREQVCQALLITDRALRKWINAFNRRGMDGLIANKRPGRTALIGAEQVEELTAVVDHPVQAGRTFWTAKAFHGYISEAYQIECSYETVLRFFHRQGYALKVPQPWPDRQDETQREIFRQRLKELCAQPDVDIWFADESGFDGDPRPRRRWDLKGRKTRATKNGDHLRMNVIGMVCPRTGQFFAIEASHSDAVTFQAFLDEAAKTVSFSRPVNILVLDNASWHRNKSLNWQGWQPLNLPAYSPDFNPIERIWLVMKARWFNNYVCRSVDQLLERLDHAILDVIRHPQQTQKTAAIGTLF
;
A
#
# COMPACT_ATOMS: atom_id res chain seq x y z
N MET A 1 -12.18 7.96 -83.04
CA MET A 1 -13.07 7.97 -81.88
C MET A 1 -12.32 7.43 -80.70
N LEU A 2 -11.75 8.32 -79.83
CA LEU A 2 -11.09 7.93 -78.58
C LEU A 2 -12.13 8.07 -77.47
N THR A 3 -12.65 6.93 -77.01
CA THR A 3 -13.59 6.86 -75.90
C THR A 3 -12.84 7.16 -74.64
N CYS A 4 -12.97 8.39 -74.12
CA CYS A 4 -12.48 8.81 -72.83
C CYS A 4 -13.27 8.07 -71.71
N MET A 5 -12.70 7.00 -71.16
CA MET A 5 -13.24 6.38 -69.96
C MET A 5 -13.14 7.37 -68.84
N ALA A 6 -14.24 8.03 -68.44
CA ALA A 6 -14.36 8.85 -67.27
C ALA A 6 -14.02 7.99 -66.07
N GLN A 7 -12.85 8.17 -65.51
CA GLN A 7 -12.49 7.59 -64.20
C GLN A 7 -13.54 8.05 -63.17
N ARG A 8 -14.37 7.12 -62.66
CA ARG A 8 -15.32 7.38 -61.60
C ARG A 8 -14.53 7.97 -60.44
N LEU A 9 -14.83 9.24 -60.12
CA LEU A 9 -14.26 9.90 -58.98
C LEU A 9 -14.57 9.10 -57.70
N LEU A 10 -13.53 8.67 -56.99
CA LEU A 10 -13.70 7.94 -55.75
C LEU A 10 -14.28 8.89 -54.66
N THR A 11 -15.54 8.64 -54.28
CA THR A 11 -16.28 9.42 -53.27
C THR A 11 -16.67 8.52 -52.11
N PRO A 12 -16.81 9.06 -50.88
CA PRO A 12 -17.36 8.29 -49.76
C PRO A 12 -18.83 7.99 -50.01
N ASN A 13 -19.25 6.75 -49.65
CA ASN A 13 -20.66 6.37 -49.69
C ASN A 13 -21.41 6.98 -48.52
N PRO A 14 -22.37 7.93 -48.71
CA PRO A 14 -23.06 8.61 -47.62
C PRO A 14 -24.00 7.69 -46.82
N GLU A 15 -24.37 6.53 -47.35
CA GLU A 15 -25.21 5.54 -46.65
C GLU A 15 -24.47 4.82 -45.52
N ASN A 16 -23.14 4.82 -45.51
CA ASN A 16 -22.33 4.11 -44.53
C ASN A 16 -22.31 4.75 -43.15
N ALA A 17 -22.58 6.06 -43.05
CA ALA A 17 -22.74 6.77 -41.76
C ALA A 17 -23.27 8.17 -41.99
N SER A 18 -24.07 8.68 -41.06
CA SER A 18 -24.48 10.07 -41.04
C SER A 18 -23.34 11.01 -40.59
N ILE A 19 -23.47 12.30 -40.89
CA ILE A 19 -22.53 13.32 -40.37
C ILE A 19 -22.48 13.34 -38.83
N LEU A 20 -23.63 13.08 -38.18
CA LEU A 20 -23.70 13.02 -36.71
C LEU A 20 -22.92 11.83 -36.14
N ASP A 21 -23.02 10.67 -36.78
CA ASP A 21 -22.30 9.47 -36.38
C ASP A 21 -20.77 9.68 -36.51
N LEU A 22 -20.33 10.24 -37.63
CA LEU A 22 -18.93 10.59 -37.84
C LEU A 22 -18.43 11.63 -36.85
N LYS A 23 -19.26 12.59 -36.45
CA LYS A 23 -18.92 13.58 -35.42
C LYS A 23 -18.85 12.94 -34.04
N GLY A 24 -19.70 11.96 -33.74
CA GLY A 24 -19.67 11.14 -32.53
C GLY A 24 -18.36 10.36 -32.44
N LEU A 25 -17.98 9.63 -33.51
CA LEU A 25 -16.75 8.87 -33.56
C LEU A 25 -15.49 9.76 -33.47
N ALA A 26 -15.51 10.95 -34.04
CA ALA A 26 -14.41 11.91 -33.96
C ALA A 26 -14.18 12.42 -32.54
N ARG A 27 -15.22 12.54 -31.71
CA ARG A 27 -15.11 13.01 -30.33
C ARG A 27 -14.51 11.97 -29.38
N VAL A 28 -14.78 10.69 -29.60
CA VAL A 28 -14.33 9.61 -28.69
C VAL A 28 -13.08 8.90 -29.21
N GLY A 29 -12.76 9.07 -30.49
CA GLY A 29 -11.62 8.43 -31.13
C GLY A 29 -10.29 9.14 -30.89
N SER A 30 -9.20 8.51 -31.33
CA SER A 30 -7.88 9.14 -31.36
C SER A 30 -7.86 10.36 -32.29
N GLY A 31 -6.88 11.27 -32.15
CA GLY A 31 -6.70 12.40 -33.07
C GLY A 31 -6.61 12.00 -34.52
N GLU A 32 -6.01 10.82 -34.83
CA GLU A 32 -5.95 10.28 -36.21
C GLU A 32 -7.34 9.80 -36.68
N THR A 33 -8.14 9.19 -35.83
CA THR A 33 -9.53 8.83 -36.09
C THR A 33 -10.37 10.08 -36.34
N ALA A 34 -10.23 11.10 -35.50
CA ALA A 34 -10.94 12.38 -35.65
C ALA A 34 -10.59 13.04 -37.02
N LEU A 35 -9.31 13.07 -37.38
CA LEU A 35 -8.86 13.61 -38.68
C LEU A 35 -9.49 12.85 -39.88
N ARG A 36 -9.55 11.52 -39.82
CA ARG A 36 -10.16 10.70 -40.84
C ARG A 36 -11.67 10.95 -40.94
N CYS A 37 -12.38 11.02 -39.82
CA CYS A 37 -13.80 11.34 -39.79
C CYS A 37 -14.09 12.74 -40.37
N THR A 38 -13.29 13.75 -39.98
CA THR A 38 -13.41 15.11 -40.55
C THR A 38 -13.21 15.14 -42.07
N ALA A 39 -12.21 14.42 -42.58
CA ALA A 39 -11.96 14.33 -44.00
C ALA A 39 -13.17 13.75 -44.76
N ILE A 40 -13.78 12.68 -44.25
CA ILE A 40 -14.97 12.05 -44.85
C ILE A 40 -16.17 12.97 -44.74
N GLN A 41 -16.38 13.66 -43.64
CA GLN A 41 -17.47 14.65 -43.45
C GLN A 41 -17.36 15.77 -44.51
N MET A 42 -16.16 16.36 -44.68
CA MET A 42 -15.91 17.41 -45.67
C MET A 42 -16.27 16.96 -47.08
N LEU A 43 -15.94 15.73 -47.44
CA LEU A 43 -16.27 15.15 -48.74
C LEU A 43 -17.79 14.93 -48.90
N ILE A 44 -18.48 14.45 -47.84
CA ILE A 44 -19.94 14.23 -47.88
C ILE A 44 -20.70 15.54 -48.05
N VAL A 45 -20.23 16.65 -47.47
CA VAL A 45 -20.82 17.97 -47.64
C VAL A 45 -20.43 18.66 -48.98
N GLY A 46 -19.68 17.96 -49.85
CA GLY A 46 -19.40 18.42 -51.23
C GLY A 46 -18.08 19.20 -51.38
N ILE A 47 -17.23 19.26 -50.39
CA ILE A 47 -15.88 19.88 -50.51
C ILE A 47 -15.01 18.99 -51.39
N SER A 48 -14.30 19.61 -52.33
CA SER A 48 -13.45 18.87 -53.29
C SER A 48 -12.29 18.17 -52.57
N ARG A 49 -11.81 17.07 -53.12
CA ARG A 49 -10.68 16.30 -52.57
C ARG A 49 -9.43 17.14 -52.44
N GLU A 50 -9.15 18.03 -53.39
CA GLU A 50 -8.01 18.96 -53.34
C GLU A 50 -8.11 19.90 -52.15
N GLN A 51 -9.29 20.49 -51.96
CA GLN A 51 -9.54 21.38 -50.83
C GLN A 51 -9.44 20.65 -49.50
N VAL A 52 -9.94 19.40 -49.38
CA VAL A 52 -9.79 18.59 -48.15
C VAL A 52 -8.31 18.28 -47.89
N CYS A 53 -7.56 17.91 -48.92
CA CYS A 53 -6.12 17.66 -48.79
C CYS A 53 -5.35 18.90 -48.28
N GLN A 54 -5.67 20.06 -48.87
CA GLN A 54 -5.07 21.33 -48.47
C GLN A 54 -5.45 21.73 -47.03
N ALA A 55 -6.76 21.67 -46.70
CA ALA A 55 -7.27 22.08 -45.40
C ALA A 55 -6.74 21.21 -44.26
N LEU A 56 -6.61 19.91 -44.46
CA LEU A 56 -6.19 18.95 -43.45
C LEU A 56 -4.69 18.57 -43.55
N LEU A 57 -3.94 19.17 -44.47
CA LEU A 57 -2.52 18.91 -44.71
C LEU A 57 -2.21 17.40 -44.90
N ILE A 58 -3.06 16.72 -45.67
CA ILE A 58 -2.93 15.29 -45.99
C ILE A 58 -2.70 15.06 -47.47
N THR A 59 -2.10 13.89 -47.78
CA THR A 59 -1.89 13.52 -49.20
C THR A 59 -3.16 12.90 -49.81
N ASP A 60 -3.37 13.09 -51.11
CA ASP A 60 -4.46 12.45 -51.86
C ASP A 60 -4.43 10.92 -51.74
N ARG A 61 -3.24 10.31 -51.67
CA ARG A 61 -3.06 8.89 -51.43
C ARG A 61 -3.64 8.46 -50.04
N ALA A 62 -3.43 9.23 -49.01
CA ALA A 62 -3.99 8.95 -47.70
C ALA A 62 -5.51 9.09 -47.69
N LEU A 63 -6.02 10.17 -48.30
CA LEU A 63 -7.45 10.41 -48.44
C LEU A 63 -8.16 9.28 -49.20
N ARG A 64 -7.62 8.84 -50.32
CA ARG A 64 -8.15 7.67 -51.08
C ARG A 64 -8.19 6.40 -50.23
N LYS A 65 -7.15 6.15 -49.44
CA LYS A 65 -7.11 4.99 -48.55
C LYS A 65 -8.25 5.05 -47.52
N TRP A 66 -8.53 6.22 -46.97
CA TRP A 66 -9.60 6.42 -45.98
C TRP A 66 -10.99 6.30 -46.61
N ILE A 67 -11.22 6.86 -47.82
CA ILE A 67 -12.46 6.71 -48.55
C ILE A 67 -12.73 5.21 -48.84
N ASN A 68 -11.73 4.48 -49.33
CA ASN A 68 -11.88 3.05 -49.61
C ASN A 68 -12.16 2.24 -48.31
N ALA A 69 -11.50 2.58 -47.20
CA ALA A 69 -11.74 1.92 -45.92
C ALA A 69 -13.15 2.20 -45.42
N PHE A 70 -13.61 3.45 -45.52
CA PHE A 70 -14.97 3.86 -45.16
C PHE A 70 -16.03 3.19 -46.06
N ASN A 71 -15.82 3.15 -47.37
CA ASN A 71 -16.76 2.53 -48.32
C ASN A 71 -16.90 1.01 -48.08
N ARG A 72 -15.83 0.33 -47.61
CA ARG A 72 -15.84 -1.13 -47.33
C ARG A 72 -16.36 -1.48 -45.92
N ARG A 73 -16.05 -0.70 -44.94
CA ARG A 73 -16.27 -1.06 -43.53
C ARG A 73 -17.05 -0.01 -42.73
N GLY A 74 -17.56 1.00 -43.37
CA GLY A 74 -18.24 2.10 -42.66
C GLY A 74 -17.33 2.82 -41.68
N MET A 75 -17.86 3.19 -40.54
CA MET A 75 -17.14 3.88 -39.46
C MET A 75 -15.94 3.10 -38.90
N ASP A 76 -16.02 1.78 -38.84
CA ASP A 76 -14.91 0.93 -38.38
C ASP A 76 -13.66 1.07 -39.28
N GLY A 77 -13.86 1.40 -40.57
CA GLY A 77 -12.77 1.69 -41.49
C GLY A 77 -11.99 2.96 -41.19
N LEU A 78 -12.57 3.87 -40.38
CA LEU A 78 -11.94 5.13 -39.99
C LEU A 78 -11.21 5.05 -38.64
N ILE A 79 -11.48 4.01 -37.87
CA ILE A 79 -10.78 3.81 -36.58
C ILE A 79 -9.29 3.59 -36.87
N ALA A 80 -8.45 4.44 -36.26
CA ALA A 80 -7.01 4.31 -36.38
C ALA A 80 -6.53 3.17 -35.48
N ASN A 81 -5.97 2.14 -36.05
CA ASN A 81 -5.32 1.08 -35.27
C ASN A 81 -4.10 1.63 -34.58
N LYS A 82 -3.95 1.26 -33.28
CA LYS A 82 -2.73 1.56 -32.54
C LYS A 82 -1.56 0.94 -33.30
N ARG A 83 -0.55 1.76 -33.60
CA ARG A 83 0.64 1.24 -34.27
C ARG A 83 1.31 0.22 -33.34
N PRO A 84 1.72 -0.96 -33.84
CA PRO A 84 2.51 -1.88 -33.02
C PRO A 84 3.78 -1.16 -32.62
N GLY A 85 4.01 -1.04 -31.30
CA GLY A 85 5.23 -0.46 -30.76
C GLY A 85 6.45 -1.34 -31.06
N ARG A 86 7.60 -0.96 -30.49
CA ARG A 86 8.80 -1.82 -30.51
C ARG A 86 8.45 -3.17 -29.84
N THR A 87 8.87 -4.27 -30.47
CA THR A 87 8.75 -5.61 -29.91
C THR A 87 9.35 -5.66 -28.52
N ALA A 88 8.62 -6.24 -27.56
CA ALA A 88 9.10 -6.40 -26.18
C ALA A 88 10.34 -7.31 -26.18
N LEU A 89 11.38 -6.91 -25.43
CA LEU A 89 12.58 -7.73 -25.24
C LEU A 89 12.30 -9.02 -24.47
N ILE A 90 11.32 -8.97 -23.57
CA ILE A 90 10.83 -10.11 -22.79
C ILE A 90 9.49 -10.51 -23.43
N GLY A 91 9.43 -11.67 -24.06
CA GLY A 91 8.24 -12.21 -24.69
C GLY A 91 7.18 -12.65 -23.67
N ALA A 92 5.95 -12.87 -24.11
CA ALA A 92 4.85 -13.23 -23.21
C ALA A 92 5.10 -14.54 -22.46
N GLU A 93 5.65 -15.56 -23.09
CA GLU A 93 6.02 -16.84 -22.48
C GLU A 93 7.11 -16.67 -21.42
N GLN A 94 8.13 -15.86 -21.74
CA GLN A 94 9.20 -15.54 -20.78
C GLN A 94 8.72 -14.74 -19.58
N VAL A 95 7.67 -13.92 -19.73
CA VAL A 95 7.06 -13.16 -18.61
C VAL A 95 6.52 -14.12 -17.56
N GLU A 96 5.82 -15.18 -17.97
CA GLU A 96 5.25 -16.16 -17.06
C GLU A 96 6.35 -16.92 -16.29
N GLU A 97 7.36 -17.42 -17.00
CA GLU A 97 8.51 -18.12 -16.40
C GLU A 97 9.28 -17.22 -15.42
N LEU A 98 9.59 -15.99 -15.85
CA LEU A 98 10.32 -15.03 -15.02
C LEU A 98 9.53 -14.60 -13.78
N THR A 99 8.19 -14.50 -13.90
CA THR A 99 7.32 -14.22 -12.76
C THR A 99 7.36 -15.37 -11.75
N ALA A 100 7.29 -16.62 -12.21
CA ALA A 100 7.43 -17.78 -11.34
C ALA A 100 8.79 -17.83 -10.60
N VAL A 101 9.88 -17.46 -11.28
CA VAL A 101 11.21 -17.34 -10.64
C VAL A 101 11.27 -16.23 -9.61
N VAL A 102 10.56 -15.10 -9.84
CA VAL A 102 10.49 -14.01 -8.86
C VAL A 102 9.73 -14.45 -7.61
N ASP A 103 8.63 -15.16 -7.79
CA ASP A 103 7.78 -15.63 -6.68
C ASP A 103 8.43 -16.79 -5.90
N HIS A 104 9.27 -17.59 -6.56
CA HIS A 104 9.95 -18.73 -5.96
C HIS A 104 11.48 -18.63 -6.14
N PRO A 105 12.16 -17.67 -5.52
CA PRO A 105 13.58 -17.39 -5.73
C PRO A 105 14.49 -18.59 -5.39
N VAL A 106 14.03 -19.50 -4.54
CA VAL A 106 14.77 -20.72 -4.15
C VAL A 106 15.05 -21.62 -5.37
N GLN A 107 14.20 -21.62 -6.39
CA GLN A 107 14.40 -22.37 -7.64
C GLN A 107 15.66 -21.89 -8.40
N ALA A 108 16.03 -20.63 -8.23
CA ALA A 108 17.25 -20.04 -8.78
C ALA A 108 18.40 -19.98 -7.74
N GLY A 109 18.31 -20.76 -6.65
CA GLY A 109 19.33 -20.80 -5.59
C GLY A 109 19.44 -19.50 -4.79
N ARG A 110 18.37 -18.70 -4.69
CA ARG A 110 18.35 -17.41 -4.00
C ARG A 110 17.26 -17.38 -2.93
N THR A 111 17.42 -16.49 -1.95
CA THR A 111 16.42 -16.27 -0.90
C THR A 111 15.48 -15.12 -1.25
N PHE A 112 15.93 -14.14 -2.03
CA PHE A 112 15.15 -12.99 -2.49
C PHE A 112 15.77 -12.36 -3.73
N TRP A 113 15.02 -11.50 -4.41
CA TRP A 113 15.49 -10.75 -5.55
C TRP A 113 15.67 -9.26 -5.24
N THR A 114 16.84 -8.74 -5.64
CA THR A 114 16.99 -7.32 -5.94
C THR A 114 16.92 -7.13 -7.44
N ALA A 115 16.50 -5.96 -7.93
CA ALA A 115 16.46 -5.72 -9.37
C ALA A 115 17.84 -5.91 -10.04
N LYS A 116 18.94 -5.60 -9.35
CA LYS A 116 20.30 -5.83 -9.85
C LYS A 116 20.64 -7.32 -9.96
N ALA A 117 20.28 -8.11 -8.94
CA ALA A 117 20.52 -9.55 -8.95
C ALA A 117 19.67 -10.25 -10.02
N PHE A 118 18.42 -9.82 -10.18
CA PHE A 118 17.52 -10.34 -11.21
C PHE A 118 17.97 -9.96 -12.62
N HIS A 119 18.51 -8.74 -12.82
CA HIS A 119 19.11 -8.33 -14.09
C HIS A 119 20.27 -9.24 -14.51
N GLY A 120 21.19 -9.57 -13.59
CA GLY A 120 22.26 -10.55 -13.85
C GLY A 120 21.71 -11.93 -14.20
N TYR A 121 20.72 -12.41 -13.44
CA TYR A 121 20.12 -13.73 -13.66
C TYR A 121 19.45 -13.86 -15.05
N ILE A 122 18.66 -12.88 -15.49
CA ILE A 122 18.03 -12.96 -16.82
C ILE A 122 19.04 -12.88 -17.96
N SER A 123 20.15 -12.17 -17.76
CA SER A 123 21.25 -12.14 -18.74
C SER A 123 21.95 -13.50 -18.84
N GLU A 124 22.23 -14.14 -17.70
CA GLU A 124 22.95 -15.41 -17.64
C GLU A 124 22.06 -16.61 -18.03
N ALA A 125 20.86 -16.71 -17.46
CA ALA A 125 20.00 -17.88 -17.63
C ALA A 125 19.14 -17.83 -18.89
N TYR A 126 18.74 -16.65 -19.34
CA TYR A 126 17.85 -16.46 -20.49
C TYR A 126 18.52 -15.77 -21.67
N GLN A 127 19.80 -15.38 -21.55
CA GLN A 127 20.57 -14.65 -22.58
C GLN A 127 19.84 -13.38 -23.07
N ILE A 128 19.08 -12.76 -22.19
CA ILE A 128 18.35 -11.52 -22.48
C ILE A 128 19.21 -10.33 -22.10
N GLU A 129 19.82 -9.70 -23.09
CA GLU A 129 20.53 -8.44 -22.90
C GLU A 129 19.55 -7.27 -22.84
N CYS A 130 19.36 -6.71 -21.67
CA CYS A 130 18.47 -5.56 -21.47
C CYS A 130 19.11 -4.56 -20.48
N SER A 131 18.58 -3.34 -20.46
CA SER A 131 19.00 -2.36 -19.47
C SER A 131 18.38 -2.66 -18.09
N TYR A 132 19.02 -2.19 -17.02
CA TYR A 132 18.50 -2.23 -15.67
C TYR A 132 17.07 -1.63 -15.57
N GLU A 133 16.83 -0.55 -16.32
CA GLU A 133 15.51 0.09 -16.42
C GLU A 133 14.43 -0.83 -17.00
N THR A 134 14.82 -1.74 -17.89
CA THR A 134 13.90 -2.73 -18.45
C THR A 134 13.44 -3.72 -17.39
N VAL A 135 14.34 -4.12 -16.49
CA VAL A 135 14.02 -4.98 -15.35
C VAL A 135 13.12 -4.28 -14.35
N LEU A 136 13.39 -3.02 -14.02
CA LEU A 136 12.49 -2.24 -13.16
C LEU A 136 11.10 -2.12 -13.74
N ARG A 137 11.01 -1.84 -15.07
CA ARG A 137 9.72 -1.80 -15.78
C ARG A 137 9.01 -3.14 -15.80
N PHE A 138 9.74 -4.25 -15.91
CA PHE A 138 9.19 -5.59 -15.77
C PHE A 138 8.54 -5.77 -14.40
N PHE A 139 9.26 -5.52 -13.30
CA PHE A 139 8.70 -5.62 -11.96
C PHE A 139 7.44 -4.77 -11.77
N HIS A 140 7.48 -3.50 -12.17
CA HIS A 140 6.31 -2.63 -12.03
C HIS A 140 5.11 -3.07 -12.87
N ARG A 141 5.33 -3.58 -14.09
CA ARG A 141 4.26 -4.09 -14.96
C ARG A 141 3.62 -5.35 -14.41
N GLN A 142 4.40 -6.20 -13.74
CA GLN A 142 3.90 -7.39 -13.07
C GLN A 142 3.33 -7.09 -11.66
N GLY A 143 3.23 -5.82 -11.26
CA GLY A 143 2.65 -5.41 -9.98
C GLY A 143 3.57 -5.54 -8.78
N TYR A 144 4.86 -5.84 -8.98
CA TYR A 144 5.82 -5.91 -7.88
C TYR A 144 6.20 -4.51 -7.37
N ALA A 145 6.34 -4.41 -6.06
CA ALA A 145 6.87 -3.25 -5.37
C ALA A 145 7.96 -3.68 -4.38
N LEU A 146 8.95 -2.83 -4.20
CA LEU A 146 10.01 -3.09 -3.21
C LEU A 146 9.43 -2.98 -1.81
N LYS A 147 9.44 -4.08 -1.07
CA LYS A 147 8.92 -4.17 0.31
C LYS A 147 10.01 -4.68 1.24
N VAL A 148 9.95 -4.26 2.49
CA VAL A 148 10.72 -4.85 3.58
C VAL A 148 9.83 -5.92 4.22
N PRO A 149 10.23 -7.21 4.23
CA PRO A 149 9.47 -8.25 4.90
C PRO A 149 9.32 -7.91 6.39
N GLN A 150 8.12 -8.09 6.91
CA GLN A 150 7.90 -8.02 8.35
C GLN A 150 8.13 -9.41 8.94
N PRO A 151 8.81 -9.52 10.10
CA PRO A 151 8.89 -10.79 10.81
C PRO A 151 7.47 -11.29 11.09
N TRP A 152 7.21 -12.52 10.70
CA TRP A 152 5.92 -13.16 10.89
C TRP A 152 6.12 -14.46 11.66
N PRO A 153 5.41 -14.68 12.77
CA PRO A 153 5.55 -15.91 13.54
C PRO A 153 5.05 -17.11 12.73
N ASP A 154 5.87 -18.15 12.63
CA ASP A 154 5.56 -19.41 11.93
C ASP A 154 4.71 -20.39 12.75
N ARG A 155 4.55 -20.13 14.08
CA ARG A 155 3.83 -20.99 15.02
C ARG A 155 2.42 -20.51 15.34
N GLN A 156 1.82 -19.72 14.46
CA GLN A 156 0.45 -19.25 14.65
C GLN A 156 -0.56 -20.36 14.40
N ASP A 157 -1.58 -20.45 15.25
CA ASP A 157 -2.73 -21.33 15.06
C ASP A 157 -3.87 -20.50 14.44
N GLU A 158 -4.07 -20.66 13.13
CA GLU A 158 -5.10 -19.88 12.42
C GLU A 158 -6.53 -20.21 12.90
N THR A 159 -6.76 -21.42 13.39
CA THR A 159 -8.05 -21.81 13.97
C THR A 159 -8.34 -20.98 15.24
N GLN A 160 -7.36 -20.90 16.15
CA GLN A 160 -7.49 -20.11 17.36
C GLN A 160 -7.59 -18.61 17.05
N ARG A 161 -6.89 -18.14 16.02
CA ARG A 161 -6.95 -16.76 15.56
C ARG A 161 -8.34 -16.41 15.03
N GLU A 162 -8.96 -17.31 14.25
CA GLU A 162 -10.31 -17.08 13.72
C GLU A 162 -11.37 -17.10 14.84
N ILE A 163 -11.25 -18.03 15.80
CA ILE A 163 -12.12 -18.06 16.98
C ILE A 163 -12.00 -16.74 17.76
N PHE A 164 -10.78 -16.26 17.97
CA PHE A 164 -10.56 -15.01 18.69
C PHE A 164 -11.11 -13.80 17.90
N ARG A 165 -10.92 -13.76 16.58
CA ARG A 165 -11.45 -12.69 15.70
C ARG A 165 -12.98 -12.63 15.78
N GLN A 166 -13.62 -13.76 15.70
CA GLN A 166 -15.08 -13.85 15.83
C GLN A 166 -15.53 -13.39 17.22
N ARG A 167 -14.86 -13.86 18.29
CA ARG A 167 -15.15 -13.44 19.66
C ARG A 167 -14.99 -11.93 19.87
N LEU A 168 -13.91 -11.36 19.34
CA LEU A 168 -13.66 -9.92 19.41
C LEU A 168 -14.74 -9.12 18.68
N LYS A 169 -15.17 -9.61 17.50
CA LYS A 169 -16.25 -9.00 16.73
C LYS A 169 -17.58 -9.01 17.47
N GLU A 170 -17.92 -10.12 18.13
CA GLU A 170 -19.12 -10.23 18.96
C GLU A 170 -19.09 -9.27 20.15
N LEU A 171 -17.94 -9.16 20.83
CA LEU A 171 -17.76 -8.22 21.95
C LEU A 171 -17.87 -6.75 21.48
N CYS A 172 -17.30 -6.41 20.33
CA CYS A 172 -17.41 -5.07 19.73
C CYS A 172 -18.84 -4.68 19.40
N ALA A 173 -19.70 -5.64 19.07
CA ALA A 173 -21.11 -5.40 18.74
C ALA A 173 -22.00 -5.15 19.97
N GLN A 174 -21.53 -5.49 21.18
CA GLN A 174 -22.30 -5.32 22.42
C GLN A 174 -22.25 -3.85 22.89
N PRO A 175 -23.40 -3.24 23.15
CA PRO A 175 -23.46 -1.81 23.50
C PRO A 175 -22.93 -1.48 24.89
N ASP A 176 -22.86 -2.44 25.78
CA ASP A 176 -22.47 -2.34 27.18
C ASP A 176 -21.03 -2.78 27.47
N VAL A 177 -20.27 -3.17 26.42
CA VAL A 177 -18.89 -3.67 26.53
C VAL A 177 -17.88 -2.64 26.03
N ASP A 178 -16.86 -2.37 26.84
CA ASP A 178 -15.61 -1.72 26.41
C ASP A 178 -14.48 -2.74 26.33
N ILE A 179 -13.69 -2.65 25.28
CA ILE A 179 -12.52 -3.50 25.10
C ILE A 179 -11.28 -2.65 25.26
N TRP A 180 -10.43 -3.08 26.18
CA TRP A 180 -9.13 -2.52 26.44
C TRP A 180 -8.05 -3.48 25.96
N PHE A 181 -6.94 -2.95 25.53
CA PHE A 181 -5.79 -3.74 25.09
C PHE A 181 -4.57 -3.33 25.88
N ALA A 182 -3.94 -4.28 26.55
CA ALA A 182 -2.73 -4.05 27.34
C ALA A 182 -1.52 -4.78 26.73
N ASP A 183 -0.34 -4.22 26.99
CA ASP A 183 0.94 -4.76 26.54
C ASP A 183 2.11 -4.07 27.24
N GLU A 184 3.30 -4.68 27.16
CA GLU A 184 4.55 -4.13 27.60
C GLU A 184 5.45 -3.73 26.45
N SER A 185 6.15 -2.62 26.58
CA SER A 185 7.12 -2.17 25.58
C SER A 185 8.39 -1.62 26.19
N GLY A 186 9.54 -2.11 25.72
CA GLY A 186 10.84 -1.55 26.08
C GLY A 186 11.16 -0.29 25.25
N PHE A 187 11.71 0.71 25.95
CA PHE A 187 12.24 1.94 25.36
C PHE A 187 13.72 2.06 25.71
N ASP A 188 14.53 2.15 24.67
CA ASP A 188 15.98 2.22 24.79
C ASP A 188 16.45 3.67 24.74
N GLY A 189 17.46 4.02 25.56
CA GLY A 189 18.11 5.33 25.53
C GLY A 189 18.97 5.54 24.29
N ASP A 190 19.39 4.46 23.64
CA ASP A 190 20.11 4.53 22.37
C ASP A 190 19.18 4.95 21.22
N PRO A 191 19.68 5.75 20.28
CA PRO A 191 18.85 6.23 19.18
C PRO A 191 18.43 5.09 18.25
N ARG A 192 17.19 5.18 17.76
CA ARG A 192 16.69 4.33 16.66
C ARG A 192 16.97 5.07 15.33
N PRO A 193 18.03 4.69 14.55
CA PRO A 193 18.38 5.41 13.35
C PRO A 193 17.26 5.34 12.32
N ARG A 194 16.86 6.50 11.80
CA ARG A 194 15.87 6.65 10.74
C ARG A 194 16.36 7.66 9.73
N ARG A 195 15.84 7.55 8.50
CA ARG A 195 16.14 8.50 7.43
C ARG A 195 15.84 9.93 7.87
N ARG A 196 16.79 10.83 7.67
CA ARG A 196 16.65 12.26 7.90
C ARG A 196 17.31 13.04 6.77
N TRP A 197 16.90 14.27 6.58
CA TRP A 197 17.56 15.17 5.67
C TRP A 197 18.94 15.56 6.22
N ASP A 198 19.97 15.43 5.37
CA ASP A 198 21.34 15.89 5.64
C ASP A 198 21.99 16.30 4.31
N LEU A 199 23.09 17.03 4.38
CA LEU A 199 23.81 17.50 3.19
C LEU A 199 24.31 16.32 2.35
N LYS A 200 24.13 16.42 1.03
CA LYS A 200 24.61 15.41 0.10
C LYS A 200 26.14 15.26 0.22
N GLY A 201 26.61 14.02 0.34
CA GLY A 201 28.01 13.69 0.53
C GLY A 201 28.51 13.74 1.98
N ARG A 202 27.71 14.25 2.92
CA ARG A 202 28.04 14.20 4.35
C ARG A 202 27.75 12.82 4.93
N LYS A 203 28.71 12.27 5.71
CA LYS A 203 28.50 11.01 6.44
C LYS A 203 27.65 11.30 7.68
N THR A 204 26.36 10.95 7.62
CA THR A 204 25.43 11.10 8.73
C THR A 204 25.70 10.03 9.80
N ARG A 205 25.81 10.43 11.06
CA ARG A 205 26.07 9.53 12.19
C ARG A 205 24.96 9.67 13.24
N ALA A 206 24.52 8.56 13.82
CA ALA A 206 23.73 8.53 15.05
C ALA A 206 24.69 8.24 16.23
N THR A 207 24.76 9.14 17.18
CA THR A 207 25.61 8.96 18.36
C THR A 207 24.93 7.96 19.28
N LYS A 208 25.68 6.97 19.78
CA LYS A 208 25.27 6.06 20.85
C LYS A 208 26.03 6.42 22.12
N ASN A 209 25.39 6.28 23.29
CA ASN A 209 26.11 6.50 24.54
C ASN A 209 26.75 5.23 25.09
N GLY A 210 26.26 4.04 24.71
CA GLY A 210 26.80 2.75 25.12
C GLY A 210 26.40 2.28 26.51
N ASP A 211 25.59 3.05 27.25
CA ASP A 211 25.19 2.74 28.65
C ASP A 211 24.01 1.76 28.72
N HIS A 212 23.51 1.31 27.56
CA HIS A 212 22.38 0.37 27.45
C HIS A 212 21.17 0.74 28.31
N LEU A 213 20.92 2.06 28.44
CA LEU A 213 19.76 2.56 29.17
C LEU A 213 18.49 2.00 28.56
N ARG A 214 17.65 1.40 29.40
CA ARG A 214 16.37 0.83 28.99
C ARG A 214 15.35 1.00 30.11
N MET A 215 14.11 1.34 29.72
CA MET A 215 12.95 1.36 30.59
C MET A 215 11.82 0.57 29.93
N ASN A 216 11.13 -0.26 30.69
CA ASN A 216 9.90 -0.89 30.25
C ASN A 216 8.71 0.01 30.59
N VAL A 217 7.68 -0.06 29.77
CA VAL A 217 6.42 0.63 29.99
C VAL A 217 5.32 -0.42 29.88
N ILE A 218 4.45 -0.49 30.88
CA ILE A 218 3.21 -1.25 30.82
C ILE A 218 2.10 -0.28 30.50
N GLY A 219 1.27 -0.57 29.51
CA GLY A 219 0.19 0.33 29.14
C GLY A 219 -1.07 -0.38 28.70
N MET A 220 -2.16 0.38 28.68
CA MET A 220 -3.43 -0.06 28.11
C MET A 220 -4.10 1.06 27.32
N VAL A 221 -4.90 0.66 26.34
CA VAL A 221 -5.69 1.58 25.52
C VAL A 221 -7.10 1.04 25.29
N CYS A 222 -8.08 1.94 25.37
CA CYS A 222 -9.45 1.67 24.90
C CYS A 222 -9.64 2.30 23.51
N PRO A 223 -9.68 1.50 22.41
CA PRO A 223 -9.83 2.03 21.06
C PRO A 223 -11.09 2.86 20.84
N ARG A 224 -12.16 2.55 21.54
CA ARG A 224 -13.45 3.26 21.40
C ARG A 224 -13.42 4.68 21.99
N THR A 225 -12.79 4.85 23.14
CA THR A 225 -12.75 6.15 23.84
C THR A 225 -11.47 6.93 23.54
N GLY A 226 -10.38 6.24 23.14
CA GLY A 226 -9.04 6.79 23.05
C GLY A 226 -8.37 7.01 24.41
N GLN A 227 -8.96 6.53 25.50
CA GLN A 227 -8.30 6.54 26.80
C GLN A 227 -7.06 5.66 26.73
N PHE A 228 -5.98 6.19 27.23
CA PHE A 228 -4.68 5.52 27.34
C PHE A 228 -4.14 5.73 28.74
N PHE A 229 -3.61 4.68 29.32
CA PHE A 229 -2.93 4.70 30.61
C PHE A 229 -1.64 3.90 30.50
N ALA A 230 -0.56 4.37 31.09
CA ALA A 230 0.71 3.68 31.11
C ALA A 230 1.52 4.06 32.33
N ILE A 231 2.33 3.12 32.81
CA ILE A 231 3.33 3.34 33.85
C ILE A 231 4.70 2.84 33.37
N GLU A 232 5.72 3.44 33.90
CA GLU A 232 7.09 2.97 33.77
C GLU A 232 7.34 1.84 34.78
N ALA A 233 8.06 0.82 34.31
CA ALA A 233 8.32 -0.38 35.10
C ALA A 233 9.76 -0.83 34.92
N SER A 234 10.46 -1.04 36.03
CA SER A 234 11.81 -1.61 36.01
C SER A 234 11.80 -3.10 35.62
N HIS A 235 10.74 -3.80 35.98
CA HIS A 235 10.56 -5.23 35.75
C HIS A 235 9.13 -5.52 35.30
N SER A 236 8.94 -6.64 34.60
CA SER A 236 7.62 -7.14 34.21
C SER A 236 7.37 -8.45 34.99
N ASP A 237 6.64 -8.33 36.08
CA ASP A 237 6.23 -9.43 36.94
C ASP A 237 4.80 -9.23 37.48
N ALA A 238 4.27 -10.21 38.20
CA ALA A 238 2.90 -10.15 38.73
C ALA A 238 2.67 -9.02 39.72
N VAL A 239 3.67 -8.62 40.47
CA VAL A 239 3.57 -7.54 41.48
C VAL A 239 3.47 -6.19 40.75
N THR A 240 4.34 -5.96 39.78
CA THR A 240 4.34 -4.75 38.97
C THR A 240 3.05 -4.66 38.13
N PHE A 241 2.60 -5.78 37.57
CA PHE A 241 1.34 -5.81 36.82
C PHE A 241 0.12 -5.55 37.73
N GLN A 242 0.11 -6.05 38.97
CA GLN A 242 -0.94 -5.70 39.94
C GLN A 242 -0.93 -4.21 40.27
N ALA A 243 0.23 -3.62 40.52
CA ALA A 243 0.35 -2.19 40.77
C ALA A 243 -0.16 -1.36 39.53
N PHE A 244 0.12 -1.81 38.31
CA PHE A 244 -0.42 -1.21 37.12
C PHE A 244 -1.95 -1.26 37.06
N LEU A 245 -2.58 -2.39 37.39
CA LEU A 245 -4.05 -2.51 37.44
C LEU A 245 -4.65 -1.60 38.52
N ASP A 246 -4.01 -1.57 39.69
CA ASP A 246 -4.47 -0.75 40.82
C ASP A 246 -4.42 0.75 40.51
N GLU A 247 -3.37 1.23 39.84
CA GLU A 247 -3.25 2.63 39.41
C GLU A 247 -4.16 2.96 38.24
N ALA A 248 -4.28 2.04 37.30
CA ALA A 248 -5.22 2.18 36.17
C ALA A 248 -6.65 2.35 36.69
N ALA A 249 -7.09 1.54 37.63
CA ALA A 249 -8.44 1.61 38.22
C ALA A 249 -8.76 2.95 38.89
N LYS A 250 -7.75 3.67 39.39
CA LYS A 250 -7.92 5.02 39.96
C LYS A 250 -7.98 6.11 38.90
N THR A 251 -7.39 5.87 37.74
CA THR A 251 -7.12 6.89 36.71
C THR A 251 -8.09 6.83 35.57
N VAL A 252 -8.40 5.62 35.07
CA VAL A 252 -9.29 5.46 33.92
C VAL A 252 -10.75 5.49 34.34
N SER A 253 -11.61 6.01 33.46
CA SER A 253 -13.04 6.04 33.68
C SER A 253 -13.71 4.97 32.80
N PHE A 254 -14.36 4.00 33.42
CA PHE A 254 -15.20 3.05 32.71
C PHE A 254 -16.44 3.76 32.17
N SER A 255 -16.60 3.75 30.86
CA SER A 255 -17.74 4.36 30.22
C SER A 255 -18.88 3.36 29.96
N ARG A 256 -18.62 2.07 30.21
CA ARG A 256 -19.56 0.97 30.11
C ARG A 256 -19.40 -0.01 31.28
N PRO A 257 -20.47 -0.76 31.61
CA PRO A 257 -20.44 -1.64 32.78
C PRO A 257 -19.51 -2.85 32.64
N VAL A 258 -19.32 -3.35 31.41
CA VAL A 258 -18.45 -4.50 31.15
C VAL A 258 -17.16 -4.03 30.48
N ASN A 259 -16.03 -4.38 31.08
CA ASN A 259 -14.71 -3.98 30.58
C ASN A 259 -13.84 -5.23 30.37
N ILE A 260 -13.55 -5.54 29.13
CA ILE A 260 -12.69 -6.65 28.75
C ILE A 260 -11.27 -6.13 28.57
N LEU A 261 -10.28 -6.77 29.21
CA LEU A 261 -8.87 -6.47 29.01
C LEU A 261 -8.21 -7.58 28.19
N VAL A 262 -7.87 -7.23 26.96
CA VAL A 262 -7.15 -8.12 26.06
C VAL A 262 -5.65 -7.97 26.31
N LEU A 263 -4.95 -9.10 26.50
CA LEU A 263 -3.53 -9.14 26.83
C LEU A 263 -2.89 -10.43 26.32
N ASP A 264 -1.58 -10.50 26.28
CA ASP A 264 -0.84 -11.67 25.87
C ASP A 264 -0.86 -12.79 26.92
N ASN A 265 -0.18 -13.90 26.60
CA ASN A 265 -0.12 -15.09 27.45
C ASN A 265 1.10 -15.09 28.40
N ALA A 266 1.66 -13.94 28.78
CA ALA A 266 2.76 -13.90 29.73
C ALA A 266 2.38 -14.60 31.05
N SER A 267 3.37 -15.24 31.68
CA SER A 267 3.13 -16.06 32.88
C SER A 267 2.56 -15.27 34.04
N TRP A 268 2.96 -14.00 34.18
CA TRP A 268 2.47 -13.10 35.23
C TRP A 268 1.02 -12.66 35.02
N HIS A 269 0.52 -12.58 33.76
CA HIS A 269 -0.89 -12.31 33.47
C HIS A 269 -1.82 -13.45 33.86
N ARG A 270 -1.30 -14.65 34.01
CA ARG A 270 -2.05 -15.85 34.43
C ARG A 270 -1.98 -16.14 35.93
N ASN A 271 -1.39 -15.24 36.70
CA ASN A 271 -1.31 -15.42 38.16
C ASN A 271 -2.71 -15.33 38.79
N LYS A 272 -3.08 -16.38 39.55
CA LYS A 272 -4.41 -16.50 40.14
C LYS A 272 -4.64 -15.48 41.30
N SER A 273 -3.58 -14.86 41.82
CA SER A 273 -3.68 -13.85 42.88
C SER A 273 -3.99 -12.44 42.35
N LEU A 274 -4.04 -12.22 41.04
CA LEU A 274 -4.34 -10.93 40.48
C LEU A 274 -5.79 -10.49 40.78
N ASN A 275 -5.89 -9.25 41.30
CA ASN A 275 -7.16 -8.54 41.36
C ASN A 275 -7.34 -7.72 40.07
N TRP A 276 -8.31 -8.06 39.27
CA TRP A 276 -8.54 -7.46 37.97
C TRP A 276 -9.23 -6.08 38.03
N GLN A 277 -9.54 -5.56 39.20
CA GLN A 277 -10.06 -4.20 39.38
C GLN A 277 -11.24 -3.81 38.48
N GLY A 278 -12.11 -4.78 38.16
CA GLY A 278 -13.27 -4.57 37.26
C GLY A 278 -13.06 -4.94 35.82
N TRP A 279 -11.84 -5.24 35.36
CA TRP A 279 -11.60 -5.81 34.07
C TRP A 279 -11.82 -7.34 34.06
N GLN A 280 -12.27 -7.84 32.92
CA GLN A 280 -12.34 -9.28 32.63
C GLN A 280 -11.23 -9.63 31.63
N PRO A 281 -10.27 -10.48 31.99
CA PRO A 281 -9.15 -10.80 31.11
C PRO A 281 -9.60 -11.63 29.90
N LEU A 282 -9.07 -11.33 28.74
CA LEU A 282 -9.21 -12.08 27.50
C LEU A 282 -7.83 -12.25 26.86
N ASN A 283 -7.34 -13.48 26.80
CA ASN A 283 -6.00 -13.73 26.29
C ASN A 283 -6.00 -13.75 24.76
N LEU A 284 -4.98 -13.12 24.17
CA LEU A 284 -4.67 -13.21 22.75
C LEU A 284 -4.31 -14.65 22.37
N PRO A 285 -4.58 -15.09 21.15
CA PRO A 285 -3.98 -16.29 20.60
C PRO A 285 -2.45 -16.19 20.63
N ALA A 286 -1.80 -17.33 20.86
CA ALA A 286 -0.34 -17.35 20.88
C ALA A 286 0.24 -16.81 19.57
N TYR A 287 1.37 -16.08 19.68
CA TYR A 287 2.09 -15.49 18.54
C TYR A 287 1.25 -14.54 17.66
N SER A 288 0.28 -13.84 18.23
CA SER A 288 -0.64 -12.95 17.51
C SER A 288 -0.60 -11.48 17.96
N PRO A 289 0.57 -10.81 17.96
CA PRO A 289 0.69 -9.40 18.37
C PRO A 289 -0.08 -8.46 17.44
N ASP A 290 -0.34 -8.87 16.20
CA ASP A 290 -1.12 -8.11 15.21
C ASP A 290 -2.57 -7.86 15.65
N PHE A 291 -3.12 -8.68 16.55
CA PHE A 291 -4.40 -8.44 17.20
C PHE A 291 -4.35 -7.43 18.33
N ASN A 292 -3.16 -6.96 18.75
CA ASN A 292 -3.03 -5.99 19.81
C ASN A 292 -2.78 -4.57 19.26
N PRO A 293 -3.80 -3.69 19.20
CA PRO A 293 -3.67 -2.36 18.62
C PRO A 293 -2.77 -1.41 19.41
N ILE A 294 -2.45 -1.71 20.68
CA ILE A 294 -1.52 -0.90 21.48
C ILE A 294 -0.11 -0.93 20.90
N GLU A 295 0.27 -1.99 20.19
CA GLU A 295 1.53 -2.06 19.47
C GLU A 295 1.72 -0.89 18.49
N ARG A 296 0.64 -0.43 17.87
CA ARG A 296 0.66 0.75 16.99
C ARG A 296 0.90 2.05 17.77
N ILE A 297 0.42 2.12 19.01
CA ILE A 297 0.71 3.26 19.90
C ILE A 297 2.20 3.27 20.24
N TRP A 298 2.78 2.12 20.62
CA TRP A 298 4.21 2.00 20.86
C TRP A 298 5.05 2.40 19.65
N LEU A 299 4.65 1.99 18.44
CA LEU A 299 5.32 2.37 17.21
C LEU A 299 5.30 3.90 16.99
N VAL A 300 4.15 4.55 17.22
CA VAL A 300 4.00 6.01 17.10
C VAL A 300 4.83 6.73 18.14
N MET A 301 4.79 6.30 19.43
CA MET A 301 5.61 6.88 20.48
C MET A 301 7.10 6.78 20.16
N LYS A 302 7.56 5.57 19.77
CA LYS A 302 8.96 5.34 19.38
C LYS A 302 9.36 6.17 18.14
N ALA A 303 8.48 6.29 17.15
CA ALA A 303 8.76 7.07 15.96
C ALA A 303 8.85 8.58 16.23
N ARG A 304 7.96 9.11 17.04
CA ARG A 304 7.85 10.54 17.31
C ARG A 304 8.89 11.04 18.30
N TRP A 305 9.19 10.24 19.32
CA TRP A 305 9.97 10.67 20.48
C TRP A 305 11.39 10.09 20.54
N PHE A 306 11.64 8.90 19.96
CA PHE A 306 12.90 8.16 20.12
C PHE A 306 13.71 7.98 18.83
N ASN A 307 13.14 8.27 17.65
CA ASN A 307 13.91 8.20 16.40
C ASN A 307 15.00 9.27 16.38
N ASN A 308 16.24 8.84 16.07
CA ASN A 308 17.42 9.70 15.99
C ASN A 308 17.74 10.53 17.27
N TYR A 309 17.18 10.14 18.40
CA TYR A 309 17.41 10.79 19.68
C TYR A 309 18.19 9.85 20.63
N VAL A 310 19.12 10.39 21.40
CA VAL A 310 19.91 9.67 22.41
C VAL A 310 19.63 10.26 23.80
N CYS A 311 19.25 9.39 24.75
CA CYS A 311 19.18 9.73 26.17
C CYS A 311 20.55 9.46 26.79
N ARG A 312 21.06 10.40 27.57
CA ARG A 312 22.39 10.31 28.20
C ARG A 312 22.33 9.93 29.68
N SER A 313 21.14 9.87 30.26
CA SER A 313 20.90 9.45 31.62
C SER A 313 19.54 8.77 31.74
N VAL A 314 19.32 8.06 32.84
CA VAL A 314 18.00 7.49 33.17
C VAL A 314 16.96 8.60 33.32
N ASP A 315 17.31 9.71 33.96
CA ASP A 315 16.37 10.84 34.13
C ASP A 315 15.91 11.42 32.77
N GLN A 316 16.84 11.56 31.82
CA GLN A 316 16.46 12.00 30.44
C GLN A 316 15.57 10.99 29.75
N LEU A 317 15.76 9.70 29.99
CA LEU A 317 14.91 8.65 29.40
C LEU A 317 13.50 8.71 30.03
N LEU A 318 13.39 8.85 31.34
CA LEU A 318 12.12 8.97 32.07
C LEU A 318 11.37 10.24 31.65
N GLU A 319 12.01 11.41 31.67
CA GLU A 319 11.41 12.67 31.18
C GLU A 319 10.88 12.54 29.76
N ARG A 320 11.64 11.86 28.91
CA ARG A 320 11.22 11.65 27.51
C ARG A 320 10.05 10.70 27.39
N LEU A 321 9.99 9.67 28.22
CA LEU A 321 8.85 8.74 28.33
C LEU A 321 7.60 9.46 28.84
N ASP A 322 7.73 10.25 29.90
CA ASP A 322 6.63 11.07 30.41
C ASP A 322 6.02 11.95 29.33
N HIS A 323 6.86 12.66 28.58
CA HIS A 323 6.40 13.47 27.47
C HIS A 323 5.68 12.63 26.40
N ALA A 324 6.20 11.46 26.07
CA ALA A 324 5.59 10.57 25.07
C ALA A 324 4.25 10.00 25.56
N ILE A 325 4.14 9.60 26.82
CA ILE A 325 2.91 9.12 27.44
C ILE A 325 1.86 10.23 27.50
N LEU A 326 2.25 11.42 27.98
CA LEU A 326 1.36 12.58 28.06
C LEU A 326 0.89 13.04 26.69
N ASP A 327 1.71 12.93 25.66
CA ASP A 327 1.31 13.25 24.27
C ASP A 327 0.17 12.33 23.80
N VAL A 328 0.23 11.01 24.09
CA VAL A 328 -0.84 10.08 23.78
C VAL A 328 -2.11 10.38 24.56
N ILE A 329 -1.99 10.63 25.88
CA ILE A 329 -3.12 10.94 26.75
C ILE A 329 -3.85 12.23 26.32
N ARG A 330 -3.11 13.25 25.92
CA ARG A 330 -3.65 14.55 25.49
C ARG A 330 -4.35 14.54 24.15
N HIS A 331 -4.16 13.48 23.36
CA HIS A 331 -4.71 13.38 22.00
C HIS A 331 -5.62 12.14 21.81
N PRO A 332 -6.72 11.99 22.57
CA PRO A 332 -7.55 10.78 22.55
C PRO A 332 -8.14 10.47 21.17
N GLN A 333 -8.49 11.49 20.37
CA GLN A 333 -9.01 11.28 19.00
C GLN A 333 -7.95 10.67 18.07
N GLN A 334 -6.68 11.06 18.22
CA GLN A 334 -5.58 10.47 17.45
C GLN A 334 -5.30 9.05 17.96
N THR A 335 -5.38 8.83 19.26
CA THR A 335 -5.24 7.52 19.89
C THR A 335 -6.32 6.55 19.41
N GLN A 336 -7.59 6.97 19.32
CA GLN A 336 -8.66 6.19 18.71
C GLN A 336 -8.33 5.77 17.27
N LYS A 337 -7.89 6.71 16.44
CA LYS A 337 -7.51 6.42 15.02
C LYS A 337 -6.34 5.44 14.94
N THR A 338 -5.34 5.61 15.81
CA THR A 338 -4.15 4.74 15.83
C THR A 338 -4.48 3.35 16.34
N ALA A 339 -5.30 3.25 17.38
CA ALA A 339 -5.70 1.99 17.99
C ALA A 339 -6.96 1.37 17.34
N ALA A 340 -7.47 1.91 16.22
CA ALA A 340 -8.69 1.43 15.59
C ALA A 340 -8.65 -0.07 15.30
N ILE A 341 -9.66 -0.82 15.76
CA ILE A 341 -9.75 -2.29 15.60
C ILE A 341 -10.45 -2.73 14.33
N GLY A 342 -11.06 -1.81 13.57
CA GLY A 342 -11.73 -2.14 12.30
C GLY A 342 -10.85 -2.80 11.23
N THR A 343 -9.53 -2.72 11.38
CA THR A 343 -8.55 -3.40 10.52
C THR A 343 -8.25 -4.85 10.94
N LEU A 344 -8.81 -5.29 12.06
CA LEU A 344 -8.62 -6.65 12.59
C LEU A 344 -9.68 -7.65 12.06
N PHE A 345 -10.70 -7.14 11.35
CA PHE A 345 -11.84 -7.90 10.82
C PHE A 345 -11.83 -7.97 9.30
#